data_25bac582033b70823981afe903aee6ae
#
_entry.id   25bac582033b70823981afe903aee6ae
#
_cell.length_a   1.000
_cell.length_b   1.000
_cell.length_c   1.000
_cell.angle_alpha   90.00
_cell.angle_beta   90.00
_cell.angle_gamma   90.00
#
_symmetry.space_group_name_H-M   'P 1'
#
loop_
_entity.id
_entity.type
_entity.pdbx_description
1 polymer ?
#
loop_
_entity_poly.entity_id
_entity_poly.type
_entity_poly.pdbx_seq_one_letter_code
_entity_poly.pdbx_strand_id
1 'polypeptide(L)'
;MGNKKILAVLCCMALMAGCGNVSKESETSNIGNIKKEDIVSISQGSFEYADGFSGINDLSENSEAVIYGEVLSVKYIVGENGLCRTNLEVKVLQSLKGDFHTGDTVKVAKDQGITSIKDYIDSFADEEMKEVNREDFSEYSDDELEKLYIEQIGENDIMSEVGQKSILFLRKSAFYEEEQTYSRLNGPEGEYTEVSEDQFVNTQTLGGELKPPYTLDDYED
;
A
#
# COMPACT_ATOMS: atom_id res chain seq x y z
N MET A 1 20.68 -16.64 -15.36
CA MET A 1 19.22 -16.76 -15.25
C MET A 1 18.94 -17.25 -13.84
N GLY A 2 18.74 -16.30 -12.91
CA GLY A 2 18.47 -16.59 -11.50
C GLY A 2 17.01 -16.97 -11.32
N ASN A 3 16.76 -18.12 -10.71
CA ASN A 3 15.43 -18.56 -10.32
C ASN A 3 14.94 -17.68 -9.17
N LYS A 4 13.97 -16.82 -9.42
CA LYS A 4 13.24 -16.13 -8.35
C LYS A 4 12.42 -17.17 -7.60
N LYS A 5 12.75 -17.40 -6.33
CA LYS A 5 11.92 -18.23 -5.45
C LYS A 5 10.73 -17.40 -5.00
N ILE A 6 9.53 -17.84 -5.39
CA ILE A 6 8.29 -17.28 -4.85
C ILE A 6 8.04 -17.99 -3.53
N LEU A 7 8.24 -17.28 -2.43
CA LEU A 7 7.95 -17.79 -1.10
C LEU A 7 6.49 -17.39 -0.78
N ALA A 8 5.58 -18.37 -0.85
CA ALA A 8 4.19 -18.16 -0.42
C ALA A 8 4.13 -18.30 1.12
N VAL A 9 4.21 -17.18 1.82
CA VAL A 9 3.99 -17.14 3.27
C VAL A 9 2.50 -16.97 3.54
N LEU A 10 1.87 -18.04 3.99
CA LEU A 10 0.49 -18.04 4.45
C LEU A 10 0.45 -17.41 5.84
N CYS A 11 0.13 -16.13 5.93
CA CYS A 11 0.00 -15.43 7.20
C CYS A 11 -1.42 -15.57 7.74
N CYS A 12 -1.63 -16.47 8.71
CA CYS A 12 -2.87 -16.52 9.49
C CYS A 12 -2.90 -15.34 10.45
N MET A 13 -3.73 -14.33 10.19
CA MET A 13 -3.96 -13.22 11.12
C MET A 13 -4.85 -13.67 12.27
N ALA A 14 -4.28 -13.77 13.47
CA ALA A 14 -5.04 -13.77 14.73
C ALA A 14 -5.17 -12.32 15.20
N LEU A 15 -6.38 -11.77 15.14
CA LEU A 15 -6.70 -10.48 15.74
C LEU A 15 -6.62 -10.60 17.27
N MET A 16 -5.55 -10.10 17.86
CA MET A 16 -5.47 -9.83 19.30
C MET A 16 -5.60 -8.32 19.51
N ALA A 17 -6.75 -7.91 20.03
CA ALA A 17 -6.92 -6.57 20.59
C ALA A 17 -6.08 -6.45 21.88
N GLY A 18 -4.95 -5.78 21.81
CA GLY A 18 -4.06 -5.48 22.92
C GLY A 18 -3.79 -3.98 22.99
N CYS A 19 -4.13 -3.36 24.12
CA CYS A 19 -3.87 -1.95 24.42
C CYS A 19 -2.39 -1.61 24.45
N GLY A 20 -2.01 -0.57 23.74
CA GLY A 20 -1.06 0.44 24.18
C GLY A 20 0.40 0.03 24.32
N ASN A 21 1.14 0.06 23.22
CA ASN A 21 2.54 0.49 23.21
C ASN A 21 2.78 1.16 21.86
N VAL A 22 3.31 2.38 21.89
CA VAL A 22 3.77 3.08 20.68
C VAL A 22 4.94 2.27 20.13
N SER A 23 4.67 1.45 19.11
CA SER A 23 5.66 0.67 18.41
C SER A 23 6.62 1.62 17.70
N LYS A 24 7.92 1.36 17.80
CA LYS A 24 8.92 2.04 16.98
C LYS A 24 8.74 1.57 15.53
N GLU A 25 8.08 2.39 14.74
CA GLU A 25 8.09 2.23 13.29
C GLU A 25 9.49 2.55 12.77
N SER A 26 10.07 1.66 11.99
CA SER A 26 11.31 1.94 11.26
C SER A 26 10.95 2.55 9.92
N GLU A 27 11.49 3.74 9.66
CA GLU A 27 11.29 4.45 8.40
C GLU A 27 12.38 4.06 7.41
N THR A 28 12.03 3.41 6.32
CA THR A 28 12.94 3.20 5.20
C THR A 28 12.97 4.47 4.34
N SER A 29 13.90 5.37 4.68
CA SER A 29 13.99 6.70 4.08
C SER A 29 14.97 6.73 2.92
N ASN A 30 14.73 6.12 1.78
CA ASN A 30 15.42 6.44 0.51
C ASN A 30 14.89 5.60 -0.66
N ILE A 31 13.65 5.83 -1.01
CA ILE A 31 12.94 5.04 -2.02
C ILE A 31 13.38 5.37 -3.46
N GLY A 32 13.96 6.54 -3.68
CA GLY A 32 14.33 6.99 -5.02
C GLY A 32 15.39 6.16 -5.75
N ASN A 33 15.96 5.14 -5.09
CA ASN A 33 17.07 4.35 -5.63
C ASN A 33 16.92 2.83 -5.50
N ILE A 34 15.76 2.31 -5.06
CA ILE A 34 15.59 0.85 -5.00
C ILE A 34 15.46 0.33 -6.43
N LYS A 35 16.43 -0.47 -6.84
CA LYS A 35 16.39 -1.10 -8.15
C LYS A 35 15.62 -2.40 -8.08
N LYS A 36 14.96 -2.75 -9.16
CA LYS A 36 14.21 -4.01 -9.27
C LYS A 36 15.08 -5.25 -9.03
N GLU A 37 16.35 -5.17 -9.35
CA GLU A 37 17.34 -6.23 -9.11
C GLU A 37 17.66 -6.43 -7.63
N ASP A 38 17.48 -5.38 -6.80
CA ASP A 38 17.75 -5.43 -5.36
C ASP A 38 16.56 -6.00 -4.58
N ILE A 39 15.39 -6.19 -5.22
CA ILE A 39 14.23 -6.87 -4.65
C ILE A 39 14.39 -8.37 -4.85
N VAL A 40 14.74 -9.08 -3.79
CA VAL A 40 15.04 -10.52 -3.83
C VAL A 40 13.86 -11.40 -3.45
N SER A 41 12.87 -10.84 -2.77
CA SER A 41 11.66 -11.53 -2.36
C SER A 41 10.42 -10.67 -2.60
N ILE A 42 9.34 -11.30 -3.07
CA ILE A 42 8.02 -10.68 -3.22
C ILE A 42 7.05 -11.51 -2.39
N SER A 43 6.47 -10.89 -1.38
CA SER A 43 5.38 -11.46 -0.60
C SER A 43 4.07 -10.91 -1.14
N GLN A 44 3.26 -11.79 -1.72
CA GLN A 44 1.95 -11.43 -2.23
C GLN A 44 0.87 -11.88 -1.24
N GLY A 45 0.18 -10.91 -0.66
CA GLY A 45 -0.95 -11.14 0.24
C GLY A 45 -2.28 -11.07 -0.49
N SER A 46 -3.23 -11.91 -0.10
CA SER A 46 -4.64 -11.70 -0.44
C SER A 46 -5.35 -11.12 0.78
N PHE A 47 -6.12 -10.07 0.58
CA PHE A 47 -6.91 -9.43 1.62
C PHE A 47 -8.38 -9.70 1.34
N GLU A 48 -9.09 -10.23 2.36
CA GLU A 48 -10.54 -10.26 2.34
C GLU A 48 -11.06 -8.98 2.98
N TYR A 49 -11.75 -8.17 2.22
CA TYR A 49 -12.39 -6.95 2.71
C TYR A 49 -13.82 -7.28 3.16
N ALA A 50 -14.23 -6.64 4.26
CA ALA A 50 -15.54 -6.91 4.88
C ALA A 50 -16.72 -6.47 4.01
N ASP A 51 -16.48 -5.48 3.16
CA ASP A 51 -17.49 -4.87 2.29
C ASP A 51 -17.21 -5.25 0.83
N GLY A 52 -18.24 -5.61 0.10
CA GLY A 52 -18.18 -5.80 -1.35
C GLY A 52 -18.95 -4.67 -2.03
N PHE A 53 -18.29 -3.96 -2.93
CA PHE A 53 -18.93 -2.85 -3.65
C PHE A 53 -19.35 -3.27 -5.05
N SER A 54 -20.58 -2.92 -5.42
CA SER A 54 -21.17 -3.29 -6.72
C SER A 54 -20.63 -2.46 -7.89
N GLY A 55 -19.95 -1.37 -7.61
CA GLY A 55 -19.39 -0.45 -8.60
C GLY A 55 -18.94 0.87 -8.01
N ILE A 56 -18.64 1.80 -8.90
CA ILE A 56 -18.04 3.08 -8.57
C ILE A 56 -18.95 3.99 -7.75
N ASN A 57 -20.26 3.98 -8.04
CA ASN A 57 -21.25 4.76 -7.30
C ASN A 57 -21.34 4.28 -5.85
N ASP A 58 -21.34 2.96 -5.65
CA ASP A 58 -21.36 2.35 -4.32
C ASP A 58 -20.07 2.68 -3.54
N LEU A 59 -18.89 2.61 -4.19
CA LEU A 59 -17.64 3.10 -3.62
C LEU A 59 -17.74 4.58 -3.24
N SER A 60 -18.29 5.43 -4.13
CA SER A 60 -18.43 6.85 -3.87
C SER A 60 -19.37 7.12 -2.69
N GLU A 61 -20.52 6.46 -2.63
CA GLU A 61 -21.47 6.63 -1.53
C GLU A 61 -20.87 6.30 -0.17
N ASN A 62 -20.06 5.26 -0.10
CA ASN A 62 -19.43 4.75 1.13
C ASN A 62 -18.09 5.40 1.47
N SER A 63 -17.54 6.25 0.61
CA SER A 63 -16.33 7.02 0.86
C SER A 63 -16.61 8.29 1.68
N GLU A 64 -15.69 8.67 2.56
CA GLU A 64 -15.74 9.99 3.22
C GLU A 64 -15.27 11.10 2.28
N ALA A 65 -14.36 10.78 1.37
CA ALA A 65 -13.89 11.67 0.33
C ALA A 65 -13.53 10.90 -0.94
N VAL A 66 -13.67 11.57 -2.08
CA VAL A 66 -13.18 11.08 -3.38
C VAL A 66 -12.38 12.20 -4.02
N ILE A 67 -11.15 11.93 -4.37
CA ILE A 67 -10.24 12.91 -4.98
C ILE A 67 -9.61 12.36 -6.24
N TYR A 68 -9.44 13.21 -7.26
CA TYR A 68 -8.44 13.00 -8.29
C TYR A 68 -7.16 13.67 -7.81
N GLY A 69 -6.08 12.92 -7.69
CA GLY A 69 -4.85 13.40 -7.08
C GLY A 69 -3.58 12.89 -7.75
N GLU A 70 -2.47 13.60 -7.50
CA GLU A 70 -1.13 13.28 -7.96
C GLU A 70 -0.23 12.97 -6.77
N VAL A 71 0.46 11.84 -6.81
CA VAL A 71 1.41 11.42 -5.77
C VAL A 71 2.63 12.34 -5.79
N LEU A 72 2.86 13.08 -4.69
CA LEU A 72 4.01 13.95 -4.49
C LEU A 72 5.18 13.24 -3.85
N SER A 73 4.90 12.34 -2.89
CA SER A 73 5.92 11.57 -2.19
C SER A 73 5.42 10.17 -1.85
N VAL A 74 6.35 9.24 -1.79
CA VAL A 74 6.13 7.84 -1.41
C VAL A 74 7.10 7.52 -0.28
N LYS A 75 6.62 7.02 0.84
CA LYS A 75 7.42 6.63 1.99
C LYS A 75 7.01 5.25 2.45
N TYR A 76 7.94 4.31 2.48
CA TYR A 76 7.68 2.98 3.00
C TYR A 76 8.02 2.92 4.49
N ILE A 77 7.22 2.20 5.22
CA ILE A 77 7.36 1.98 6.66
C ILE A 77 7.19 0.49 6.90
N VAL A 78 8.06 -0.10 7.70
CA VAL A 78 7.85 -1.42 8.25
C VAL A 78 7.41 -1.29 9.69
N GLY A 79 6.24 -1.83 9.99
CA GLY A 79 5.68 -1.90 11.34
C GLY A 79 6.04 -3.21 12.02
N GLU A 80 5.46 -3.44 13.21
CA GLU A 80 5.64 -4.67 13.96
C GLU A 80 5.31 -5.91 13.09
N ASN A 81 6.07 -6.98 13.32
CA ASN A 81 5.90 -8.27 12.62
C ASN A 81 6.08 -8.21 11.10
N GLY A 82 6.90 -7.30 10.62
CA GLY A 82 7.30 -7.21 9.22
C GLY A 82 6.21 -6.69 8.27
N LEU A 83 5.12 -6.13 8.78
CA LEU A 83 4.06 -5.59 7.94
C LEU A 83 4.48 -4.25 7.33
N CYS A 84 4.58 -4.23 6.00
CA CYS A 84 4.92 -3.02 5.28
C CYS A 84 3.69 -2.13 5.04
N ARG A 85 3.93 -0.84 5.05
CA ARG A 85 2.97 0.21 4.75
C ARG A 85 3.60 1.28 3.88
N THR A 86 2.83 1.83 2.97
CA THR A 86 3.21 3.00 2.18
C THR A 86 2.43 4.20 2.65
N ASN A 87 3.13 5.26 3.03
CA ASN A 87 2.54 6.57 3.27
C ASN A 87 2.79 7.45 2.05
N LEU A 88 1.72 7.99 1.48
CA LEU A 88 1.73 8.89 0.35
C LEU A 88 1.37 10.31 0.80
N GLU A 89 2.01 11.29 0.19
CA GLU A 89 1.47 12.64 0.10
C GLU A 89 0.87 12.83 -1.30
N VAL A 90 -0.42 13.13 -1.35
CA VAL A 90 -1.17 13.25 -2.59
C VAL A 90 -1.68 14.68 -2.73
N LYS A 91 -1.31 15.35 -3.82
CA LYS A 91 -1.85 16.66 -4.17
C LYS A 91 -3.22 16.49 -4.80
N VAL A 92 -4.21 17.16 -4.27
CA VAL A 92 -5.57 17.20 -4.84
C VAL A 92 -5.55 18.01 -6.13
N LEU A 93 -5.86 17.38 -7.23
CA LEU A 93 -6.06 18.01 -8.55
C LEU A 93 -7.53 18.43 -8.71
N GLN A 94 -8.45 17.57 -8.26
CA GLN A 94 -9.89 17.84 -8.22
C GLN A 94 -10.50 17.11 -7.02
N SER A 95 -11.40 17.79 -6.30
CA SER A 95 -12.23 17.16 -5.27
C SER A 95 -13.56 16.74 -5.92
N LEU A 96 -13.83 15.45 -5.91
CA LEU A 96 -15.07 14.86 -6.45
C LEU A 96 -16.10 14.66 -5.34
N LYS A 97 -15.65 14.46 -4.09
CA LYS A 97 -16.49 14.37 -2.89
C LYS A 97 -15.68 14.77 -1.65
N GLY A 98 -16.31 15.43 -0.68
CA GLY A 98 -15.70 15.86 0.57
C GLY A 98 -15.22 17.30 0.55
N ASP A 99 -14.52 17.73 1.61
CA ASP A 99 -14.19 19.12 1.88
C ASP A 99 -12.77 19.53 1.41
N PHE A 100 -12.20 18.81 0.45
CA PHE A 100 -10.90 19.15 -0.11
C PHE A 100 -11.00 20.19 -1.22
N HIS A 101 -9.90 20.96 -1.39
CA HIS A 101 -9.77 21.95 -2.45
C HIS A 101 -8.59 21.60 -3.36
N THR A 102 -8.67 21.98 -4.62
CA THR A 102 -7.56 21.84 -5.55
C THR A 102 -6.30 22.51 -5.00
N GLY A 103 -5.23 21.74 -4.94
CA GLY A 103 -3.93 22.15 -4.38
C GLY A 103 -3.68 21.71 -2.94
N ASP A 104 -4.69 21.22 -2.23
CA ASP A 104 -4.50 20.61 -0.91
C ASP A 104 -3.59 19.38 -1.00
N THR A 105 -2.93 19.04 0.10
CA THR A 105 -2.16 17.81 0.24
C THR A 105 -2.85 16.89 1.22
N VAL A 106 -3.09 15.64 0.81
CA VAL A 106 -3.74 14.59 1.60
C VAL A 106 -2.74 13.49 1.87
N LYS A 107 -2.69 13.03 3.12
CA LYS A 107 -1.92 11.85 3.50
C LYS A 107 -2.76 10.60 3.26
N VAL A 108 -2.22 9.64 2.50
CA VAL A 108 -2.90 8.36 2.19
C VAL A 108 -1.98 7.21 2.56
N ALA A 109 -2.49 6.25 3.34
CA ALA A 109 -1.79 5.03 3.69
C ALA A 109 -2.30 3.85 2.84
N LYS A 110 -1.36 3.00 2.40
CA LYS A 110 -1.63 1.74 1.69
C LYS A 110 -0.95 0.59 2.42
N ASP A 111 -1.63 -0.56 2.54
CA ASP A 111 -1.14 -1.76 3.22
C ASP A 111 -0.26 -2.60 2.29
N GLN A 112 0.81 -1.99 1.82
CA GLN A 112 1.85 -2.57 0.96
C GLN A 112 3.12 -1.75 1.10
N GLY A 113 4.25 -2.27 0.65
CA GLY A 113 5.49 -1.51 0.69
C GLY A 113 6.72 -2.31 0.37
N ILE A 114 7.86 -1.64 0.48
CA ILE A 114 9.18 -2.24 0.31
C ILE A 114 9.99 -1.96 1.57
N THR A 115 10.69 -2.96 2.07
CA THR A 115 11.59 -2.81 3.21
C THR A 115 12.90 -3.55 2.97
N SER A 116 14.00 -3.09 3.60
CA SER A 116 15.21 -3.91 3.61
C SER A 116 14.96 -5.22 4.35
N ILE A 117 15.70 -6.28 3.99
CA ILE A 117 15.59 -7.56 4.71
C ILE A 117 15.95 -7.34 6.17
N LYS A 118 16.95 -6.49 6.45
CA LYS A 118 17.37 -6.17 7.82
C LYS A 118 16.22 -5.52 8.62
N ASP A 119 15.59 -4.47 8.08
CA ASP A 119 14.48 -3.80 8.77
C ASP A 119 13.29 -4.73 8.96
N TYR A 120 13.03 -5.63 8.01
CA TYR A 120 12.02 -6.67 8.13
C TYR A 120 12.30 -7.57 9.33
N ILE A 121 13.50 -8.13 9.44
CA ILE A 121 13.89 -9.00 10.55
C ILE A 121 13.84 -8.24 11.88
N ASP A 122 14.38 -7.02 11.91
CA ASP A 122 14.46 -6.21 13.12
C ASP A 122 13.08 -5.73 13.62
N SER A 123 12.06 -5.73 12.76
CA SER A 123 10.70 -5.31 13.10
C SER A 123 9.97 -6.29 14.04
N PHE A 124 10.41 -7.53 14.13
CA PHE A 124 9.81 -8.50 15.04
C PHE A 124 10.25 -8.22 16.47
N ALA A 125 9.30 -8.20 17.41
CA ALA A 125 9.60 -8.02 18.85
C ALA A 125 10.15 -9.29 19.49
N ASP A 126 9.81 -10.46 18.94
CA ASP A 126 10.19 -11.77 19.44
C ASP A 126 11.53 -12.21 18.82
N GLU A 127 12.53 -12.50 19.67
CA GLU A 127 13.86 -12.90 19.21
C GLU A 127 13.84 -14.27 18.48
N GLU A 128 12.96 -15.20 18.86
CA GLU A 128 12.81 -16.49 18.15
C GLU A 128 12.32 -16.26 16.73
N MET A 129 11.35 -15.33 16.57
CA MET A 129 10.88 -14.94 15.23
C MET A 129 11.95 -14.23 14.41
N LYS A 130 12.80 -13.41 15.03
CA LYS A 130 13.95 -12.83 14.32
C LYS A 130 14.92 -13.89 13.83
N GLU A 131 15.24 -14.89 14.65
CA GLU A 131 16.12 -15.99 14.28
C GLU A 131 15.54 -16.79 13.11
N VAL A 132 14.26 -17.16 13.18
CA VAL A 132 13.56 -17.87 12.10
C VAL A 132 13.62 -17.08 10.78
N ASN A 133 13.25 -15.80 10.83
CA ASN A 133 13.30 -14.96 9.63
C ASN A 133 14.74 -14.75 9.13
N ARG A 134 15.73 -14.68 10.03
CA ARG A 134 17.15 -14.59 9.65
C ARG A 134 17.63 -15.87 8.94
N GLU A 135 17.14 -17.04 9.33
CA GLU A 135 17.45 -18.31 8.67
C GLU A 135 16.96 -18.36 7.23
N ASP A 136 15.78 -17.79 6.95
CA ASP A 136 15.20 -17.71 5.59
C ASP A 136 16.10 -16.92 4.63
N PHE A 137 16.92 -16.01 5.15
CA PHE A 137 17.88 -15.20 4.41
C PHE A 137 19.34 -15.53 4.76
N SER A 138 19.62 -16.77 5.20
CA SER A 138 20.97 -17.21 5.63
C SER A 138 22.02 -17.18 4.52
N GLU A 139 21.61 -17.13 3.26
CA GLU A 139 22.50 -17.00 2.10
C GLU A 139 23.12 -15.58 1.96
N TYR A 140 22.58 -14.58 2.66
CA TYR A 140 23.04 -13.21 2.59
C TYR A 140 23.84 -12.81 3.83
N SER A 141 24.92 -12.05 3.61
CA SER A 141 25.67 -11.40 4.68
C SER A 141 24.91 -10.25 5.30
N ASP A 142 25.30 -9.81 6.51
CA ASP A 142 24.67 -8.70 7.19
C ASP A 142 24.71 -7.39 6.36
N ASP A 143 25.80 -7.15 5.63
CA ASP A 143 25.91 -6.01 4.72
C ASP A 143 24.97 -6.07 3.52
N GLU A 144 24.61 -7.28 3.08
CA GLU A 144 23.65 -7.49 1.99
C GLU A 144 22.21 -7.34 2.48
N LEU A 145 21.90 -7.73 3.72
CA LEU A 145 20.57 -7.57 4.31
C LEU A 145 20.12 -6.10 4.38
N GLU A 146 21.06 -5.17 4.46
CA GLU A 146 20.76 -3.73 4.45
C GLU A 146 20.47 -3.17 3.05
N LYS A 147 20.87 -3.89 2.00
CA LYS A 147 20.84 -3.41 0.60
C LYS A 147 19.88 -4.19 -0.29
N LEU A 148 19.42 -5.33 0.19
CA LEU A 148 18.44 -6.17 -0.47
C LEU A 148 17.07 -5.97 0.16
N TYR A 149 16.04 -6.07 -0.66
CA TYR A 149 14.69 -5.66 -0.28
C TYR A 149 13.66 -6.77 -0.46
N ILE A 150 12.63 -6.68 0.35
CA ILE A 150 11.39 -7.46 0.26
C ILE A 150 10.29 -6.50 -0.19
N GLU A 151 9.54 -6.89 -1.21
CA GLU A 151 8.31 -6.22 -1.61
C GLU A 151 7.11 -6.98 -1.04
N GLN A 152 6.21 -6.26 -0.36
CA GLN A 152 4.91 -6.77 0.07
C GLN A 152 3.83 -6.04 -0.70
N ILE A 153 3.02 -6.78 -1.42
CA ILE A 153 1.96 -6.22 -2.26
C ILE A 153 0.70 -7.09 -2.20
N GLY A 154 -0.46 -6.46 -2.23
CA GLY A 154 -1.73 -7.15 -2.36
C GLY A 154 -1.92 -7.77 -3.74
N GLU A 155 -2.70 -8.83 -3.83
CA GLU A 155 -3.08 -9.42 -5.13
C GLU A 155 -3.77 -8.35 -5.99
N ASN A 156 -3.28 -8.21 -7.23
CA ASN A 156 -3.76 -7.20 -8.18
C ASN A 156 -3.65 -5.73 -7.72
N ASP A 157 -2.84 -5.45 -6.70
CA ASP A 157 -2.54 -4.08 -6.31
C ASP A 157 -1.33 -3.55 -7.09
N ILE A 158 -1.12 -2.24 -7.03
CA ILE A 158 -0.01 -1.55 -7.67
C ILE A 158 0.82 -0.79 -6.64
N MET A 159 2.13 -0.83 -6.81
CA MET A 159 3.03 0.07 -6.08
C MET A 159 2.86 1.48 -6.59
N SER A 160 2.77 2.45 -5.67
CA SER A 160 2.63 3.86 -6.05
C SER A 160 3.98 4.46 -6.41
N GLU A 161 3.96 5.35 -7.41
CA GLU A 161 5.14 6.10 -7.86
C GLU A 161 4.88 7.60 -7.79
N VAL A 162 5.93 8.39 -7.59
CA VAL A 162 5.83 9.87 -7.63
C VAL A 162 5.40 10.31 -9.03
N GLY A 163 4.43 11.19 -9.09
CA GLY A 163 3.80 11.66 -10.33
C GLY A 163 2.65 10.78 -10.84
N GLN A 164 2.42 9.61 -10.22
CA GLN A 164 1.23 8.80 -10.51
C GLN A 164 -0.02 9.60 -10.16
N LYS A 165 -1.01 9.53 -11.04
CA LYS A 165 -2.32 10.14 -10.82
C LYS A 165 -3.38 9.08 -10.69
N SER A 166 -4.30 9.28 -9.74
CA SER A 166 -5.37 8.31 -9.45
C SER A 166 -6.61 9.02 -8.94
N ILE A 167 -7.78 8.42 -9.19
CA ILE A 167 -8.98 8.69 -8.41
C ILE A 167 -8.93 7.78 -7.19
N LEU A 168 -9.02 8.39 -6.02
CA LEU A 168 -8.92 7.71 -4.73
C LEU A 168 -10.22 7.86 -3.95
N PHE A 169 -10.82 6.73 -3.63
CA PHE A 169 -11.96 6.61 -2.73
C PHE A 169 -11.44 6.42 -1.31
N LEU A 170 -11.65 7.41 -0.45
CA LEU A 170 -10.94 7.55 0.80
C LEU A 170 -11.88 7.46 2.00
N ARG A 171 -11.37 6.85 3.08
CA ARG A 171 -11.91 6.92 4.44
C ARG A 171 -10.80 7.27 5.41
N LYS A 172 -11.14 7.85 6.56
CA LYS A 172 -10.15 8.08 7.62
C LYS A 172 -9.55 6.77 8.06
N SER A 173 -8.24 6.74 8.18
CA SER A 173 -7.53 5.56 8.67
C SER A 173 -7.74 5.42 10.17
N ALA A 174 -8.21 4.25 10.61
CA ALA A 174 -8.31 3.93 12.03
C ALA A 174 -6.94 3.82 12.73
N PHE A 175 -5.88 3.63 11.96
CA PHE A 175 -4.51 3.48 12.48
C PHE A 175 -3.80 4.81 12.72
N TYR A 176 -4.31 5.91 12.15
CA TYR A 176 -3.66 7.22 12.16
C TYR A 176 -4.62 8.36 12.50
N GLU A 177 -5.54 8.13 13.45
CA GLU A 177 -6.55 9.12 13.86
C GLU A 177 -5.94 10.48 14.22
N GLU A 178 -4.78 10.48 14.87
CA GLU A 178 -4.09 11.72 15.28
C GLU A 178 -3.44 12.49 14.11
N GLU A 179 -3.14 11.82 12.99
CA GLU A 179 -2.41 12.41 11.85
C GLU A 179 -3.33 12.81 10.67
N GLN A 180 -4.62 12.64 10.78
CA GLN A 180 -5.57 12.88 9.67
C GLN A 180 -5.16 12.15 8.38
N THR A 181 -4.70 10.92 8.53
CA THR A 181 -4.34 10.07 7.41
C THR A 181 -5.56 9.31 6.91
N TYR A 182 -5.69 9.22 5.61
CA TYR A 182 -6.73 8.45 4.95
C TYR A 182 -6.18 7.11 4.49
N SER A 183 -7.06 6.13 4.34
CA SER A 183 -6.79 4.88 3.62
C SER A 183 -7.74 4.75 2.45
N ARG A 184 -7.36 3.98 1.46
CA ARG A 184 -8.27 3.63 0.36
C ARG A 184 -9.43 2.80 0.92
N LEU A 185 -10.63 3.12 0.51
CA LEU A 185 -11.80 2.31 0.82
C LEU A 185 -11.64 0.95 0.15
N ASN A 186 -11.73 -0.12 0.93
CA ASN A 186 -11.58 -1.48 0.43
C ASN A 186 -10.25 -1.74 -0.33
N GLY A 187 -9.16 -1.11 0.14
CA GLY A 187 -7.82 -1.29 -0.41
C GLY A 187 -7.72 -0.96 -1.90
N PRO A 188 -7.21 -1.89 -2.73
CA PRO A 188 -7.01 -1.62 -4.17
C PRO A 188 -8.30 -1.31 -4.94
N GLU A 189 -9.45 -1.78 -4.47
CA GLU A 189 -10.75 -1.49 -5.08
C GLU A 189 -11.06 0.00 -5.08
N GLY A 190 -10.60 0.72 -4.05
CA GLY A 190 -10.76 2.16 -3.89
C GLY A 190 -9.73 3.01 -4.64
N GLU A 191 -9.04 2.49 -5.67
CA GLU A 191 -8.09 3.24 -6.47
C GLU A 191 -8.25 2.96 -7.96
N TYR A 192 -8.39 4.04 -8.74
CA TYR A 192 -8.42 4.00 -10.19
C TYR A 192 -7.27 4.83 -10.72
N THR A 193 -6.27 4.18 -11.32
CA THR A 193 -5.05 4.82 -11.81
C THR A 193 -5.24 5.36 -13.22
N GLU A 194 -4.78 6.57 -13.46
CA GLU A 194 -4.74 7.19 -14.78
C GLU A 194 -3.72 6.47 -15.67
N VAL A 195 -4.20 5.85 -16.75
CA VAL A 195 -3.37 5.13 -17.73
C VAL A 195 -3.12 5.95 -19.00
N SER A 196 -3.99 6.90 -19.28
CA SER A 196 -3.84 7.94 -20.30
C SER A 196 -4.72 9.12 -19.89
N GLU A 197 -4.58 10.26 -20.58
CA GLU A 197 -5.33 11.47 -20.26
C GLU A 197 -6.82 11.16 -20.09
N ASP A 198 -7.35 11.44 -18.88
CA ASP A 198 -8.75 11.22 -18.50
C ASP A 198 -9.25 9.77 -18.72
N GLN A 199 -8.38 8.78 -18.56
CA GLN A 199 -8.77 7.37 -18.57
C GLN A 199 -8.21 6.65 -17.34
N PHE A 200 -9.09 6.16 -16.50
CA PHE A 200 -8.78 5.55 -15.21
C PHE A 200 -9.15 4.07 -15.21
N VAL A 201 -8.26 3.25 -14.69
CA VAL A 201 -8.44 1.80 -14.63
C VAL A 201 -8.22 1.32 -13.20
N ASN A 202 -9.18 0.55 -12.69
CA ASN A 202 -9.01 -0.20 -11.45
C ASN A 202 -8.32 -1.53 -11.76
N THR A 203 -7.22 -1.81 -11.09
CA THR A 203 -6.44 -3.05 -11.30
C THR A 203 -7.08 -4.28 -10.67
N GLN A 204 -8.03 -4.09 -9.74
CA GLN A 204 -8.79 -5.18 -9.18
C GLN A 204 -9.76 -5.75 -10.21
N THR A 205 -9.59 -7.03 -10.48
CA THR A 205 -10.56 -7.77 -11.31
C THR A 205 -11.59 -8.45 -10.41
N LEU A 206 -12.80 -7.96 -10.39
CA LEU A 206 -13.91 -8.72 -9.84
C LEU A 206 -14.25 -9.83 -10.84
N GLY A 207 -14.00 -11.08 -10.45
CA GLY A 207 -14.33 -12.25 -11.26
C GLY A 207 -13.48 -12.49 -12.49
N GLY A 208 -12.30 -11.88 -12.59
CA GLY A 208 -11.35 -12.08 -13.69
C GLY A 208 -11.59 -11.20 -14.94
N GLU A 209 -12.53 -10.27 -14.88
CA GLU A 209 -12.75 -9.30 -15.95
C GLU A 209 -12.17 -7.94 -15.56
N LEU A 210 -11.36 -7.34 -16.46
CA LEU A 210 -10.91 -5.97 -16.32
C LEU A 210 -12.12 -5.05 -16.42
N LYS A 211 -12.29 -4.16 -15.43
CA LYS A 211 -13.30 -3.11 -15.54
C LYS A 211 -12.94 -2.17 -16.70
N PRO A 212 -13.91 -1.66 -17.45
CA PRO A 212 -13.62 -0.68 -18.48
C PRO A 212 -12.98 0.58 -17.87
N PRO A 213 -12.17 1.32 -18.61
CA PRO A 213 -11.66 2.60 -18.13
C PRO A 213 -12.82 3.57 -17.87
N TYR A 214 -12.69 4.37 -16.81
CA TYR A 214 -13.59 5.44 -16.47
C TYR A 214 -12.97 6.79 -16.83
N THR A 215 -13.81 7.79 -17.00
CA THR A 215 -13.42 9.20 -17.17
C THR A 215 -13.84 10.01 -15.95
N LEU A 216 -13.34 11.23 -15.78
CA LEU A 216 -13.76 12.10 -14.67
C LEU A 216 -15.26 12.44 -14.75
N ASP A 217 -15.81 12.53 -15.97
CA ASP A 217 -17.24 12.82 -16.17
C ASP A 217 -18.14 11.68 -15.61
N ASP A 218 -17.64 10.43 -15.53
CA ASP A 218 -18.40 9.32 -14.95
C ASP A 218 -18.61 9.47 -13.42
N TYR A 219 -17.94 10.44 -12.76
CA TYR A 219 -18.01 10.69 -11.32
C TYR A 219 -18.79 11.97 -10.95
N GLU A 220 -19.22 12.76 -11.93
CA GLU A 220 -19.94 14.02 -11.70
C GLU A 220 -21.46 13.84 -11.59
N ASP A 221 -22.00 12.65 -11.84
CA ASP A 221 -23.41 12.28 -11.75
C ASP A 221 -23.72 11.55 -10.43
#